data_64cf32abfcfb4af3d4b02887e7e789cf
#
_entry.id   64cf32abfcfb4af3d4b02887e7e789cf
#
_cell.length_a   1.000
_cell.length_b   1.000
_cell.length_c   1.000
_cell.angle_alpha   90.00
_cell.angle_beta   90.00
_cell.angle_gamma   90.00
#
_symmetry.space_group_name_H-M   'P 1'
#
loop_
_entity.id
_entity.type
_entity.pdbx_description
1 polymer ?
#
loop_
_entity_poly.entity_id
_entity_poly.type
_entity_poly.pdbx_seq_one_letter_code
_entity_poly.pdbx_strand_id
1 'polypeptide(L)'
;MLLPKHHDTLVGIDSDGCVFDTMTVKQREHFFPAIIRHWGLEACADALRACAAFVNLTSKTRGSNRFPALLHVFELLPDYPGVRVSGATLPATDALRTYVHSGLPLGNPSLQAEVARTQNPELARVLEWSLALNDDIDARMRPVPP
;
A
#
# COMPACT_ATOMS: atom_id res chain seq x y z
N MET A 1 -5.87 32.68 6.58
CA MET A 1 -5.92 33.74 5.56
C MET A 1 -6.67 33.17 4.36
N LEU A 2 -7.91 33.65 4.10
CA LEU A 2 -8.66 33.23 2.92
C LEU A 2 -8.19 34.08 1.73
N LEU A 3 -7.85 33.43 0.64
CA LEU A 3 -7.49 34.10 -0.61
C LEU A 3 -8.74 34.78 -1.20
N PRO A 4 -8.61 35.97 -1.79
CA PRO A 4 -9.76 36.64 -2.44
C PRO A 4 -10.23 35.81 -3.63
N LYS A 5 -11.54 35.67 -3.79
CA LYS A 5 -12.16 34.99 -4.93
C LYS A 5 -12.02 35.86 -6.18
N HIS A 6 -11.21 35.42 -7.14
CA HIS A 6 -11.00 36.12 -8.41
C HIS A 6 -11.79 35.51 -9.59
N HIS A 7 -12.23 34.25 -9.45
CA HIS A 7 -12.94 33.51 -10.50
C HIS A 7 -14.09 32.70 -9.92
N ASP A 8 -15.10 32.42 -10.72
CA ASP A 8 -16.28 31.63 -10.31
C ASP A 8 -16.03 30.12 -10.45
N THR A 9 -14.97 29.73 -11.14
CA THR A 9 -14.61 28.32 -11.39
C THR A 9 -13.17 28.05 -10.98
N LEU A 10 -12.95 26.96 -10.25
CA LEU A 10 -11.62 26.41 -9.94
C LEU A 10 -11.49 25.07 -10.66
N VAL A 11 -10.43 24.90 -11.43
CA VAL A 11 -10.04 23.61 -12.00
C VAL A 11 -8.81 23.13 -11.27
N GLY A 12 -8.94 22.04 -10.52
CA GLY A 12 -7.83 21.32 -9.90
C GLY A 12 -7.43 20.15 -10.76
N ILE A 13 -6.15 20.01 -11.10
CA ILE A 13 -5.60 18.86 -11.82
C ILE A 13 -4.63 18.17 -10.87
N ASP A 14 -4.93 16.90 -10.55
CA ASP A 14 -4.01 16.05 -9.79
C ASP A 14 -2.81 15.68 -10.67
N SER A 15 -1.62 15.77 -10.12
CA SER A 15 -0.39 15.44 -10.87
C SER A 15 -0.01 13.96 -10.74
N ASP A 16 -0.29 13.34 -9.59
CA ASP A 16 0.18 12.01 -9.23
C ASP A 16 -0.70 10.93 -9.89
N GLY A 17 -0.17 10.26 -10.90
CA GLY A 17 -0.93 9.25 -11.66
C GLY A 17 -1.91 9.82 -12.70
N CYS A 18 -2.00 11.15 -12.84
CA CYS A 18 -2.82 11.82 -13.85
C CYS A 18 -1.96 12.47 -14.94
N VAL A 19 -1.01 13.33 -14.55
CA VAL A 19 -0.08 14.01 -15.47
C VAL A 19 1.22 13.22 -15.61
N PHE A 20 1.69 12.61 -14.52
CA PHE A 20 2.89 11.79 -14.48
C PHE A 20 2.54 10.38 -14.04
N ASP A 21 3.16 9.36 -14.65
CA ASP A 21 2.98 7.95 -14.25
C ASP A 21 3.79 7.60 -12.98
N THR A 22 3.67 8.45 -11.99
CA THR A 22 4.31 8.26 -10.67
C THR A 22 3.68 7.10 -9.90
N MET A 23 2.40 6.80 -10.16
CA MET A 23 1.71 5.68 -9.51
C MET A 23 2.37 4.34 -9.87
N THR A 24 2.60 4.07 -11.15
CA THR A 24 3.26 2.82 -11.59
C THR A 24 4.67 2.72 -11.05
N VAL A 25 5.42 3.83 -11.06
CA VAL A 25 6.78 3.89 -10.51
C VAL A 25 6.75 3.57 -9.00
N LYS A 26 5.93 4.29 -8.22
CA LYS A 26 5.79 4.05 -6.77
C LYS A 26 5.45 2.59 -6.47
N GLN A 27 4.50 2.01 -7.20
CA GLN A 27 4.08 0.63 -6.97
C GLN A 27 5.21 -0.36 -7.31
N ARG A 28 5.82 -0.26 -8.48
CA ARG A 28 6.80 -1.25 -8.96
C ARG A 28 8.16 -1.13 -8.29
N GLU A 29 8.61 0.11 -8.02
CA GLU A 29 9.96 0.37 -7.51
C GLU A 29 10.00 0.37 -5.97
N HIS A 30 8.89 0.67 -5.29
CA HIS A 30 8.84 0.80 -3.84
C HIS A 30 7.89 -0.19 -3.17
N PHE A 31 6.59 -0.14 -3.48
CA PHE A 31 5.57 -0.93 -2.78
C PHE A 31 5.78 -2.44 -2.93
N PHE A 32 5.87 -2.95 -4.17
CA PHE A 32 5.99 -4.40 -4.39
C PHE A 32 7.27 -4.98 -3.81
N PRO A 33 8.46 -4.38 -4.02
CA PRO A 33 9.68 -4.86 -3.38
C PRO A 33 9.63 -4.78 -1.85
N ALA A 34 9.01 -3.73 -1.29
CA ALA A 34 8.85 -3.59 0.15
C ALA A 34 7.99 -4.71 0.75
N ILE A 35 6.87 -5.06 0.11
CA ILE A 35 6.02 -6.17 0.56
C ILE A 35 6.80 -7.49 0.50
N ILE A 36 7.48 -7.79 -0.62
CA ILE A 36 8.25 -9.03 -0.78
C ILE A 36 9.26 -9.19 0.34
N ARG A 37 10.10 -8.17 0.56
CA ARG A 37 11.16 -8.21 1.59
C ARG A 37 10.60 -8.30 3.00
N HIS A 38 9.57 -7.51 3.30
CA HIS A 38 9.03 -7.41 4.66
C HIS A 38 8.33 -8.69 5.12
N TRP A 39 7.68 -9.41 4.20
CA TRP A 39 7.00 -10.67 4.51
C TRP A 39 7.79 -11.93 4.11
N GLY A 40 8.97 -11.79 3.50
CA GLY A 40 9.79 -12.93 3.08
C GLY A 40 9.13 -13.74 1.97
N LEU A 41 8.57 -13.05 0.96
CA LEU A 41 7.79 -13.65 -0.12
C LEU A 41 8.60 -13.85 -1.41
N GLU A 42 9.92 -13.97 -1.30
CA GLU A 42 10.82 -14.16 -2.45
C GLU A 42 10.45 -15.40 -3.25
N ALA A 43 10.05 -16.48 -2.59
CA ALA A 43 9.67 -17.75 -3.23
C ALA A 43 8.41 -17.61 -4.13
N CYS A 44 7.58 -16.59 -3.93
CA CYS A 44 6.40 -16.29 -4.74
C CYS A 44 6.37 -14.83 -5.24
N ALA A 45 7.54 -14.22 -5.43
CA ALA A 45 7.68 -12.81 -5.76
C ALA A 45 6.94 -12.40 -7.04
N ASP A 46 6.98 -13.24 -8.08
CA ASP A 46 6.30 -12.95 -9.35
C ASP A 46 4.77 -13.00 -9.21
N ALA A 47 4.26 -13.96 -8.45
CA ALA A 47 2.85 -14.04 -8.11
C ALA A 47 2.40 -12.81 -7.33
N LEU A 48 3.19 -12.39 -6.33
CA LEU A 48 2.90 -11.18 -5.56
C LEU A 48 2.90 -9.94 -6.46
N ARG A 49 3.88 -9.77 -7.33
CA ARG A 49 3.92 -8.64 -8.28
C ARG A 49 2.70 -8.62 -9.19
N ALA A 50 2.25 -9.78 -9.67
CA ALA A 50 1.06 -9.89 -10.51
C ALA A 50 -0.21 -9.50 -9.74
N CYS A 51 -0.44 -10.05 -8.54
CA CYS A 51 -1.57 -9.69 -7.67
C CYS A 51 -1.54 -8.20 -7.31
N ALA A 52 -0.39 -7.68 -6.91
CA ALA A 52 -0.23 -6.29 -6.53
C ALA A 52 -0.43 -5.33 -7.72
N ALA A 53 0.05 -5.68 -8.91
CA ALA A 53 -0.21 -4.90 -10.13
C ALA A 53 -1.69 -4.90 -10.48
N PHE A 54 -2.36 -6.04 -10.36
CA PHE A 54 -3.81 -6.11 -10.58
C PHE A 54 -4.55 -5.20 -9.60
N VAL A 55 -4.33 -5.34 -8.30
CA VAL A 55 -5.04 -4.57 -7.26
C VAL A 55 -4.78 -3.07 -7.39
N ASN A 56 -3.52 -2.65 -7.56
CA ASN A 56 -3.13 -1.26 -7.43
C ASN A 56 -3.11 -0.47 -8.74
N LEU A 57 -2.98 -1.15 -9.90
CA LEU A 57 -2.77 -0.47 -11.18
C LEU A 57 -3.90 -0.70 -12.19
N THR A 58 -4.59 -1.85 -12.17
CA THR A 58 -5.52 -2.23 -13.24
C THR A 58 -6.94 -2.53 -12.79
N SER A 59 -7.16 -2.91 -11.53
CA SER A 59 -8.50 -3.24 -11.02
C SER A 59 -9.30 -1.98 -10.65
N LYS A 60 -10.56 -2.18 -10.28
CA LYS A 60 -11.44 -1.11 -9.76
C LYS A 60 -10.94 -0.51 -8.43
N THR A 61 -10.00 -1.17 -7.77
CA THR A 61 -9.39 -0.72 -6.51
C THR A 61 -8.12 0.12 -6.72
N ARG A 62 -7.78 0.45 -7.97
CA ARG A 62 -6.67 1.35 -8.29
C ARG A 62 -6.81 2.67 -7.52
N GLY A 63 -5.73 3.09 -6.86
CA GLY A 63 -5.69 4.32 -6.07
C GLY A 63 -6.37 4.21 -4.70
N SER A 64 -6.81 3.02 -4.28
CA SER A 64 -7.31 2.82 -2.92
C SER A 64 -6.21 2.99 -1.87
N ASN A 65 -6.64 3.17 -0.61
CA ASN A 65 -5.70 3.24 0.51
C ASN A 65 -4.83 1.98 0.60
N ARG A 66 -3.57 2.14 1.03
CA ARG A 66 -2.56 1.06 1.08
C ARG A 66 -2.96 -0.15 1.93
N PHE A 67 -3.74 0.03 3.00
CA PHE A 67 -4.11 -1.07 3.89
C PHE A 67 -5.16 -2.01 3.28
N PRO A 68 -6.29 -1.54 2.74
CA PRO A 68 -7.20 -2.41 1.98
C PRO A 68 -6.53 -2.97 0.72
N ALA A 69 -5.66 -2.23 0.04
CA ALA A 69 -4.93 -2.74 -1.10
C ALA A 69 -3.99 -3.89 -0.71
N LEU A 70 -3.24 -3.76 0.39
CA LEU A 70 -2.39 -4.82 0.93
C LEU A 70 -3.21 -6.07 1.30
N LEU A 71 -4.36 -5.89 1.98
CA LEU A 71 -5.27 -6.97 2.31
C LEU A 71 -5.71 -7.73 1.06
N HIS A 72 -6.19 -7.04 0.03
CA HIS A 72 -6.61 -7.66 -1.23
C HIS A 72 -5.49 -8.42 -1.93
N VAL A 73 -4.26 -7.90 -1.91
CA VAL A 73 -3.09 -8.61 -2.45
C VAL A 73 -2.88 -9.94 -1.73
N PHE A 74 -2.92 -9.94 -0.40
CA PHE A 74 -2.73 -11.15 0.39
C PHE A 74 -3.90 -12.14 0.27
N GLU A 75 -5.11 -11.66 0.04
CA GLU A 75 -6.28 -12.52 -0.20
C GLU A 75 -6.24 -13.19 -1.57
N LEU A 76 -5.69 -12.54 -2.60
CA LEU A 76 -5.55 -13.11 -3.95
C LEU A 76 -4.36 -14.06 -4.07
N LEU A 77 -3.31 -13.83 -3.30
CA LEU A 77 -2.04 -14.54 -3.44
C LEU A 77 -2.16 -16.07 -3.30
N PRO A 78 -2.94 -16.65 -2.36
CA PRO A 78 -3.09 -18.11 -2.22
C PRO A 78 -3.65 -18.81 -3.45
N ASP A 79 -4.46 -18.10 -4.22
CA ASP A 79 -5.14 -18.65 -5.40
C ASP A 79 -4.34 -18.44 -6.70
N TYR A 80 -3.24 -17.70 -6.63
CA TYR A 80 -2.40 -17.50 -7.80
C TYR A 80 -1.64 -18.79 -8.14
N PRO A 81 -1.57 -19.18 -9.44
CA PRO A 81 -0.91 -20.41 -9.86
C PRO A 81 0.53 -20.49 -9.36
N GLY A 82 0.89 -21.64 -8.82
CA GLY A 82 2.26 -21.91 -8.34
C GLY A 82 2.56 -21.46 -6.90
N VAL A 83 1.75 -20.61 -6.28
CA VAL A 83 2.01 -20.13 -4.91
C VAL A 83 1.95 -21.25 -3.89
N ARG A 84 0.95 -22.14 -3.97
CA ARG A 84 0.79 -23.27 -3.04
C ARG A 84 1.96 -24.26 -3.05
N VAL A 85 2.68 -24.35 -4.16
CA VAL A 85 3.83 -25.26 -4.32
C VAL A 85 5.17 -24.55 -4.17
N SER A 86 5.17 -23.23 -4.00
CA SER A 86 6.38 -22.41 -3.88
C SER A 86 7.12 -22.60 -2.54
N GLY A 87 6.43 -23.14 -1.53
CA GLY A 87 6.93 -23.22 -0.15
C GLY A 87 6.91 -21.88 0.61
N ALA A 88 6.31 -20.83 0.04
CA ALA A 88 6.18 -19.55 0.71
C ALA A 88 5.24 -19.63 1.92
N THR A 89 5.63 -19.05 3.04
CA THR A 89 4.74 -18.84 4.18
C THR A 89 3.94 -17.57 3.94
N LEU A 90 2.63 -17.71 3.70
CA LEU A 90 1.76 -16.59 3.42
C LEU A 90 1.42 -15.81 4.71
N PRO A 91 1.26 -14.47 4.61
CA PRO A 91 0.87 -13.64 5.75
C PRO A 91 -0.52 -13.99 6.28
N ALA A 92 -0.70 -13.91 7.60
CA ALA A 92 -2.03 -13.86 8.20
C ALA A 92 -2.70 -12.52 7.85
N THR A 93 -4.03 -12.52 7.74
CA THR A 93 -4.80 -11.35 7.28
C THR A 93 -5.97 -10.98 8.20
N ASP A 94 -6.21 -11.71 9.27
CA ASP A 94 -7.42 -11.57 10.08
C ASP A 94 -7.46 -10.24 10.86
N ALA A 95 -6.33 -9.85 11.45
CA ALA A 95 -6.25 -8.59 12.17
C ALA A 95 -6.26 -7.40 11.21
N LEU A 96 -5.57 -7.49 10.07
CA LEU A 96 -5.60 -6.46 9.03
C LEU A 96 -7.02 -6.30 8.46
N ARG A 97 -7.72 -7.40 8.20
CA ARG A 97 -9.12 -7.38 7.74
C ARG A 97 -10.03 -6.70 8.77
N THR A 98 -9.88 -7.04 10.05
CA THR A 98 -10.64 -6.41 11.13
C THR A 98 -10.38 -4.90 11.18
N TYR A 99 -9.13 -4.48 11.09
CA TYR A 99 -8.77 -3.06 11.07
C TYR A 99 -9.33 -2.32 9.85
N VAL A 100 -9.21 -2.88 8.66
CA VAL A 100 -9.71 -2.28 7.42
C VAL A 100 -11.23 -2.07 7.47
N HIS A 101 -11.97 -2.97 8.10
CA HIS A 101 -13.44 -2.90 8.21
C HIS A 101 -13.93 -2.29 9.53
N SER A 102 -13.05 -1.78 10.38
CA SER A 102 -13.42 -1.23 11.69
C SER A 102 -14.16 0.11 11.65
N GLY A 103 -14.15 0.81 10.50
CA GLY A 103 -14.67 2.17 10.38
C GLY A 103 -13.72 3.25 10.92
N LEU A 104 -12.55 2.88 11.43
CA LEU A 104 -11.52 3.83 11.85
C LEU A 104 -10.87 4.50 10.62
N PRO A 105 -10.32 5.73 10.76
CA PRO A 105 -9.52 6.33 9.71
C PRO A 105 -8.34 5.44 9.34
N LEU A 106 -8.18 5.13 8.04
CA LEU A 106 -7.10 4.26 7.57
C LEU A 106 -5.81 5.07 7.35
N GLY A 107 -4.95 5.10 8.35
CA GLY A 107 -3.67 5.82 8.33
C GLY A 107 -2.71 5.34 9.41
N ASN A 108 -1.42 5.70 9.29
CA ASN A 108 -0.41 5.30 10.28
C ASN A 108 -0.74 5.71 11.71
N PRO A 109 -1.27 6.93 12.01
CA PRO A 109 -1.62 7.30 13.38
C PRO A 109 -2.72 6.41 13.98
N SER A 110 -3.75 6.09 13.20
CA SER A 110 -4.84 5.23 13.64
C SER A 110 -4.38 3.78 13.82
N LEU A 111 -3.56 3.26 12.89
CA LEU A 111 -2.99 1.93 13.01
C LEU A 111 -2.05 1.82 14.22
N GLN A 112 -1.26 2.85 14.50
CA GLN A 112 -0.40 2.91 15.68
C GLN A 112 -1.20 2.86 16.99
N ALA A 113 -2.30 3.61 17.06
CA ALA A 113 -3.21 3.56 18.22
C ALA A 113 -3.83 2.16 18.40
N GLU A 114 -4.21 1.51 17.27
CA GLU A 114 -4.78 0.17 17.31
C GLU A 114 -3.73 -0.90 17.72
N VAL A 115 -2.49 -0.78 17.24
CA VAL A 115 -1.37 -1.63 17.70
C VAL A 115 -1.13 -1.44 19.21
N ALA A 116 -1.11 -0.21 19.69
CA ALA A 116 -0.94 0.06 21.13
C ALA A 116 -2.07 -0.53 21.97
N ARG A 117 -3.30 -0.47 21.48
CA ARG A 117 -4.49 -0.99 22.17
C ARG A 117 -4.55 -2.53 22.19
N THR A 118 -4.21 -3.18 21.07
CA THR A 118 -4.41 -4.63 20.89
C THR A 118 -3.17 -5.45 21.12
N GLN A 119 -1.99 -4.85 21.03
CA GLN A 119 -0.69 -5.52 21.04
C GLN A 119 -0.59 -6.65 19.98
N ASN A 120 -1.34 -6.51 18.90
CA ASN A 120 -1.43 -7.52 17.86
C ASN A 120 -0.17 -7.50 16.98
N PRO A 121 0.59 -8.62 16.86
CA PRO A 121 1.84 -8.66 16.10
C PRO A 121 1.64 -8.53 14.58
N GLU A 122 0.50 -8.95 14.04
CA GLU A 122 0.17 -8.78 12.61
C GLU A 122 0.03 -7.29 12.28
N LEU A 123 -0.73 -6.53 13.09
CA LEU A 123 -0.90 -5.08 12.89
C LEU A 123 0.41 -4.32 13.14
N ALA A 124 1.21 -4.73 14.13
CA ALA A 124 2.53 -4.15 14.36
C ALA A 124 3.43 -4.30 13.11
N ARG A 125 3.44 -5.47 12.49
CA ARG A 125 4.19 -5.74 11.27
C ARG A 125 3.71 -4.90 10.09
N VAL A 126 2.39 -4.71 9.94
CA VAL A 126 1.81 -3.82 8.92
C VAL A 126 2.21 -2.37 9.15
N LEU A 127 2.24 -1.90 10.40
CA LEU A 127 2.67 -0.55 10.75
C LEU A 127 4.16 -0.34 10.41
N GLU A 128 5.03 -1.27 10.80
CA GLU A 128 6.47 -1.23 10.47
C GLU A 128 6.70 -1.13 8.96
N TRP A 129 6.02 -1.98 8.18
CA TRP A 129 6.07 -1.91 6.72
C TRP A 129 5.64 -0.53 6.19
N SER A 130 4.53 -0.01 6.69
CA SER A 130 3.98 1.26 6.21
C SER A 130 4.87 2.46 6.52
N LEU A 131 5.55 2.46 7.68
CA LEU A 131 6.51 3.49 8.06
C LEU A 131 7.79 3.39 7.21
N ALA A 132 8.38 2.20 7.13
CA ALA A 132 9.59 1.97 6.31
C ALA A 132 9.38 2.30 4.82
N LEU A 133 8.17 2.05 4.30
CA LEU A 133 7.81 2.40 2.93
C LEU A 133 7.76 3.92 2.72
N ASN A 134 7.23 4.69 3.68
CA ASN A 134 7.24 6.15 3.61
C ASN A 134 8.68 6.69 3.57
N ASP A 135 9.54 6.17 4.46
CA ASP A 135 10.95 6.58 4.52
C ASP A 135 11.69 6.28 3.20
N ASP A 136 11.44 5.11 2.58
CA ASP A 136 12.03 4.72 1.29
C ASP A 136 11.56 5.64 0.16
N ILE A 137 10.26 5.96 0.10
CA ILE A 137 9.70 6.87 -0.91
C ILE A 137 10.26 8.28 -0.72
N ASP A 138 10.28 8.80 0.50
CA ASP A 138 10.78 10.14 0.82
C ASP A 138 12.28 10.28 0.50
N ALA A 139 13.05 9.21 0.70
CA ALA A 139 14.49 9.22 0.40
C ALA A 139 14.78 9.21 -1.11
N ARG A 140 13.98 8.49 -1.90
CA ARG A 140 14.26 8.23 -3.33
C ARG A 140 13.48 9.11 -4.30
N MET A 141 12.32 9.62 -3.88
CA MET A 141 11.45 10.47 -4.71
C MET A 141 11.53 11.95 -4.35
N ARG A 142 12.57 12.39 -3.64
CA ARG A 142 12.78 13.81 -3.40
C ARG A 142 12.96 14.53 -4.74
N PRO A 143 12.32 15.70 -4.94
CA PRO A 143 12.60 16.53 -6.09
C PRO A 143 14.09 16.85 -6.13
N VAL A 144 14.74 16.62 -7.28
CA VAL A 144 16.09 17.12 -7.49
C VAL A 144 15.97 18.65 -7.44
N PRO A 145 16.71 19.35 -6.55
CA PRO A 145 16.69 20.81 -6.54
C PRO A 145 17.08 21.33 -7.92
N PRO A 146 16.48 22.43 -8.38
CA PRO A 146 16.81 23.04 -9.66
C PRO A 146 18.27 23.48 -9.73
#